data_e5512ce2d8133cbb3996d8c5eaecf65c
#
_entry.id   e5512ce2d8133cbb3996d8c5eaecf65c
#
_cell.length_a   1.000
_cell.length_b   1.000
_cell.length_c   1.000
_cell.angle_alpha   90.00
_cell.angle_beta   90.00
_cell.angle_gamma   90.00
#
_symmetry.space_group_name_H-M   'P 1'
#
loop_
_entity.id
_entity.type
_entity.pdbx_description
1 polymer ?
#
loop_
_entity_poly.entity_id
_entity_poly.type
_entity_poly.pdbx_seq_one_letter_code
_entity_poly.pdbx_strand_id
1 'polypeptide(L)'
;MAVITKLYILNEGFDELGLAGYVFNLSPNDQMAALRKLDALVATWEAQGLTINWVFSTDPNDSTPNDDVTVPDSALTALTTALAVRLAPSYGKTVSQDTKMAAAYGLNALRTQRAVVPQQQFPDSLPIGTGNQLPYVTYFNNGVEVAIQLDIVP
;
A
#
# COMPACT_ATOMS: atom_id res chain seq x y z
N MET A 1 -2.64 -2.04 15.00
CA MET A 1 -3.70 -1.32 14.28
C MET A 1 -4.34 -0.38 15.28
N ALA A 2 -4.22 0.92 15.06
CA ALA A 2 -4.90 1.92 15.88
C ALA A 2 -6.30 2.17 15.32
N VAL A 3 -7.29 2.25 16.20
CA VAL A 3 -8.63 2.76 15.86
C VAL A 3 -8.53 4.28 15.96
N ILE A 4 -8.75 4.96 14.87
CA ILE A 4 -8.67 6.41 14.75
C ILE A 4 -9.91 6.93 14.05
N THR A 5 -10.29 8.16 14.34
CA THR A 5 -11.40 8.80 13.64
C THR A 5 -10.96 9.40 12.30
N LYS A 6 -11.88 9.48 11.34
CA LYS A 6 -11.63 10.20 10.09
C LYS A 6 -11.23 11.66 10.36
N LEU A 7 -11.79 12.27 11.40
CA LEU A 7 -11.46 13.62 11.84
C LEU A 7 -9.97 13.80 12.17
N TYR A 8 -9.37 12.80 12.82
CA TYR A 8 -7.94 12.84 13.10
C TYR A 8 -7.12 12.97 11.83
N ILE A 9 -7.40 12.13 10.83
CA ILE A 9 -6.69 12.16 9.53
C ILE A 9 -6.92 13.49 8.80
N LEU A 10 -8.13 14.06 8.89
CA LEU A 10 -8.44 15.37 8.31
C LEU A 10 -7.60 16.47 8.96
N ASN A 11 -7.54 16.51 10.29
CA ASN A 11 -6.78 17.51 11.02
C ASN A 11 -5.28 17.44 10.69
N GLU A 12 -4.70 16.25 10.70
CA GLU A 12 -3.30 16.04 10.29
C GLU A 12 -3.06 16.50 8.84
N GLY A 13 -3.99 16.21 7.93
CA GLY A 13 -3.91 16.69 6.55
C GLY A 13 -3.96 18.21 6.41
N PHE A 14 -4.74 18.87 7.25
CA PHE A 14 -4.79 20.34 7.31
C PHE A 14 -3.53 20.92 7.97
N ASP A 15 -2.98 20.24 8.98
CA ASP A 15 -1.73 20.66 9.65
C ASP A 15 -0.55 20.63 8.67
N GLU A 16 -0.48 19.62 7.79
CA GLU A 16 0.51 19.52 6.71
C GLU A 16 0.41 20.69 5.69
N LEU A 17 -0.78 21.32 5.57
CA LEU A 17 -0.99 22.50 4.74
C LEU A 17 -0.70 23.80 5.48
N GLY A 18 -0.39 23.76 6.78
CA GLY A 18 -0.29 24.94 7.63
C GLY A 18 -1.66 25.59 7.91
N LEU A 19 -2.73 24.80 7.84
CA LEU A 19 -4.10 25.20 8.17
C LEU A 19 -4.53 24.55 9.49
N ALA A 20 -3.64 24.51 10.47
CA ALA A 20 -3.92 23.92 11.77
C ALA A 20 -5.15 24.53 12.41
N GLY A 21 -6.00 23.70 13.02
CA GLY A 21 -7.28 24.12 13.58
C GLY A 21 -7.19 25.19 14.68
N TYR A 22 -6.02 25.36 15.30
CA TYR A 22 -5.77 26.44 16.28
C TYR A 22 -5.41 27.77 15.62
N VAL A 23 -5.05 27.78 14.33
CA VAL A 23 -4.69 28.98 13.57
C VAL A 23 -5.85 29.40 12.67
N PHE A 24 -6.56 28.45 12.08
CA PHE A 24 -7.64 28.68 11.15
C PHE A 24 -8.94 28.05 11.66
N ASN A 25 -10.00 28.84 11.67
CA ASN A 25 -11.32 28.37 12.04
C ASN A 25 -11.93 27.67 10.81
N LEU A 26 -11.69 26.36 10.69
CA LEU A 26 -12.27 25.57 9.61
C LEU A 26 -13.78 25.46 9.80
N SER A 27 -14.52 25.85 8.76
CA SER A 27 -15.97 25.71 8.80
C SER A 27 -16.39 24.23 8.71
N PRO A 28 -17.53 23.83 9.27
CA PRO A 28 -18.05 22.47 9.11
C PRO A 28 -18.19 22.05 7.64
N ASN A 29 -18.51 23.00 6.76
CA ASN A 29 -18.59 22.75 5.33
C ASN A 29 -17.23 22.40 4.71
N ASP A 30 -16.14 23.04 5.18
CA ASP A 30 -14.79 22.74 4.71
C ASP A 30 -14.37 21.35 5.16
N GLN A 31 -14.71 20.98 6.40
CA GLN A 31 -14.44 19.64 6.93
C GLN A 31 -15.18 18.56 6.12
N MET A 32 -16.45 18.79 5.79
CA MET A 32 -17.23 17.86 4.96
C MET A 32 -16.70 17.78 3.53
N ALA A 33 -16.25 18.89 2.96
CA ALA A 33 -15.61 18.90 1.64
C ALA A 33 -14.30 18.13 1.64
N ALA A 34 -13.50 18.29 2.68
CA ALA A 34 -12.25 17.54 2.86
C ALA A 34 -12.50 16.04 3.09
N LEU A 35 -13.55 15.69 3.86
CA LEU A 35 -13.95 14.30 4.09
C LEU A 35 -14.30 13.58 2.78
N ARG A 36 -15.11 14.22 1.91
CA ARG A 36 -15.42 13.66 0.58
C ARG A 36 -14.16 13.44 -0.27
N LYS A 37 -13.18 14.34 -0.17
CA LYS A 37 -11.90 14.17 -0.89
C LYS A 37 -11.06 13.04 -0.31
N LEU A 38 -11.11 12.85 1.01
CA LEU A 38 -10.45 11.74 1.70
C LEU A 38 -11.07 10.40 1.27
N ASP A 39 -12.41 10.27 1.33
CA ASP A 39 -13.10 9.06 0.90
C ASP A 39 -12.82 8.75 -0.59
N ALA A 40 -12.83 9.76 -1.46
CA ALA A 40 -12.50 9.60 -2.87
C ALA A 40 -11.02 9.21 -3.09
N LEU A 41 -10.09 9.68 -2.25
CA LEU A 41 -8.69 9.28 -2.28
C LEU A 41 -8.56 7.79 -1.98
N VAL A 42 -9.19 7.35 -0.89
CA VAL A 42 -9.14 5.96 -0.45
C VAL A 42 -9.81 5.04 -1.46
N ALA A 43 -10.98 5.43 -2.00
CA ALA A 43 -11.64 4.68 -3.07
C ALA A 43 -10.75 4.51 -4.31
N THR A 44 -9.96 5.54 -4.65
CA THR A 44 -8.98 5.45 -5.74
C THR A 44 -7.87 4.44 -5.41
N TRP A 45 -7.42 4.36 -4.17
CA TRP A 45 -6.41 3.40 -3.72
C TRP A 45 -6.96 1.98 -3.71
N GLU A 46 -8.19 1.79 -3.24
CA GLU A 46 -8.83 0.46 -3.29
C GLU A 46 -9.02 -0.05 -4.72
N ALA A 47 -9.39 0.83 -5.65
CA ALA A 47 -9.46 0.49 -7.06
C ALA A 47 -8.09 0.07 -7.66
N GLN A 48 -6.98 0.51 -7.04
CA GLN A 48 -5.62 0.08 -7.36
C GLN A 48 -5.17 -1.19 -6.62
N GLY A 49 -6.07 -1.83 -5.87
CA GLY A 49 -5.78 -3.03 -5.08
C GLY A 49 -5.13 -2.76 -3.71
N LEU A 50 -5.10 -1.51 -3.24
CA LEU A 50 -4.59 -1.14 -1.92
C LEU A 50 -5.72 -1.13 -0.90
N THR A 51 -6.03 -2.27 -0.32
CA THR A 51 -7.05 -2.36 0.74
C THR A 51 -6.47 -1.92 2.08
N ILE A 52 -7.04 -0.89 2.69
CA ILE A 52 -6.61 -0.32 3.96
C ILE A 52 -7.66 -0.41 5.06
N ASN A 53 -8.64 -1.31 4.92
CA ASN A 53 -9.75 -1.49 5.86
C ASN A 53 -10.53 -0.20 6.13
N TRP A 54 -10.81 0.55 5.08
CA TRP A 54 -11.58 1.78 5.18
C TRP A 54 -13.07 1.50 5.26
N VAL A 55 -13.77 2.24 6.10
CA VAL A 55 -15.24 2.16 6.21
C VAL A 55 -15.85 3.24 5.33
N PHE A 56 -16.40 2.82 4.19
CA PHE A 56 -17.18 3.71 3.33
C PHE A 56 -18.63 3.77 3.80
N SER A 57 -19.18 4.96 3.79
CA SER A 57 -20.62 5.12 3.91
C SER A 57 -21.34 4.70 2.62
N THR A 58 -22.53 4.15 2.75
CA THR A 58 -23.36 3.74 1.60
C THR A 58 -23.70 4.92 0.69
N ASP A 59 -23.91 6.10 1.28
CA ASP A 59 -24.08 7.36 0.56
C ASP A 59 -22.89 8.29 0.87
N PRO A 60 -22.29 8.94 -0.13
CA PRO A 60 -21.19 9.90 0.08
C PRO A 60 -21.53 11.07 1.00
N ASN A 61 -22.83 11.34 1.21
CA ASN A 61 -23.28 12.39 2.11
C ASN A 61 -23.44 11.93 3.57
N ASP A 62 -23.49 10.62 3.81
CA ASP A 62 -23.67 10.03 5.15
C ASP A 62 -22.34 9.79 5.88
N SER A 63 -21.21 10.01 5.21
CA SER A 63 -19.91 9.91 5.86
C SER A 63 -19.75 11.00 6.90
N THR A 64 -19.41 10.59 8.13
CA THR A 64 -19.20 11.52 9.24
C THR A 64 -17.73 11.61 9.63
N PRO A 65 -17.25 12.79 10.06
CA PRO A 65 -15.86 12.94 10.52
C PRO A 65 -15.52 12.07 11.74
N ASN A 66 -16.54 11.69 12.52
CA ASN A 66 -16.38 10.91 13.74
C ASN A 66 -16.39 9.39 13.50
N ASP A 67 -16.52 8.94 12.25
CA ASP A 67 -16.47 7.52 11.93
C ASP A 67 -15.10 6.95 12.30
N ASP A 68 -15.12 5.85 13.03
CA ASP A 68 -13.91 5.11 13.37
C ASP A 68 -13.41 4.32 12.17
N VAL A 69 -12.14 4.42 11.90
CA VAL A 69 -11.45 3.65 10.86
C VAL A 69 -10.27 2.88 11.45
N THR A 70 -10.12 1.65 10.99
CA THR A 70 -9.00 0.79 11.40
C THR A 70 -7.96 0.78 10.30
N VAL A 71 -7.04 1.74 10.35
CA VAL A 71 -5.99 1.91 9.35
C VAL A 71 -4.67 1.38 9.89
N PRO A 72 -3.84 0.69 9.08
CA PRO A 72 -2.48 0.36 9.47
C PRO A 72 -1.66 1.63 9.75
N ASP A 73 -0.85 1.62 10.81
CA ASP A 73 -0.02 2.76 11.20
C ASP A 73 0.90 3.21 10.04
N SER A 74 1.36 2.25 9.23
CA SER A 74 2.17 2.53 8.04
C SER A 74 1.42 3.31 6.95
N ALA A 75 0.08 3.27 6.94
CA ALA A 75 -0.73 3.98 5.95
C ALA A 75 -1.11 5.40 6.38
N LEU A 76 -0.98 5.73 7.67
CA LEU A 76 -1.38 7.03 8.19
C LEU A 76 -0.64 8.18 7.52
N THR A 77 0.68 8.13 7.53
CA THR A 77 1.51 9.19 6.92
C THR A 77 1.21 9.34 5.43
N ALA A 78 1.00 8.22 4.74
CA ALA A 78 0.66 8.24 3.32
C ALA A 78 -0.72 8.91 3.09
N LEU A 79 -1.71 8.62 3.96
CA LEU A 79 -3.04 9.21 3.87
C LEU A 79 -3.03 10.71 4.15
N THR A 80 -2.38 11.14 5.24
CA THR A 80 -2.34 12.55 5.66
C THR A 80 -1.62 13.41 4.62
N THR A 81 -0.45 12.98 4.17
CA THR A 81 0.33 13.72 3.16
C THR A 81 -0.34 13.72 1.78
N ALA A 82 -0.95 12.61 1.34
CA ALA A 82 -1.67 12.55 0.09
C ALA A 82 -2.96 13.40 0.13
N LEU A 83 -3.64 13.43 1.28
CA LEU A 83 -4.79 14.30 1.49
C LEU A 83 -4.36 15.78 1.41
N ALA A 84 -3.27 16.16 2.06
CA ALA A 84 -2.73 17.51 2.00
C ALA A 84 -2.46 17.94 0.55
N VAL A 85 -1.85 17.10 -0.26
CA VAL A 85 -1.60 17.39 -1.68
C VAL A 85 -2.90 17.61 -2.45
N ARG A 86 -3.97 16.85 -2.15
CA ARG A 86 -5.29 17.02 -2.80
C ARG A 86 -6.06 18.24 -2.32
N LEU A 87 -5.89 18.64 -1.06
CA LEU A 87 -6.56 19.79 -0.49
C LEU A 87 -5.92 21.12 -0.91
N ALA A 88 -4.62 21.16 -1.13
CA ALA A 88 -3.85 22.35 -1.42
C ALA A 88 -4.46 23.28 -2.50
N PRO A 89 -4.89 22.77 -3.67
CA PRO A 89 -5.48 23.62 -4.70
C PRO A 89 -6.78 24.31 -4.27
N SER A 90 -7.56 23.64 -3.38
CA SER A 90 -8.85 24.19 -2.93
C SER A 90 -8.68 25.38 -1.97
N TYR A 91 -7.55 25.42 -1.27
CA TYR A 91 -7.22 26.48 -0.32
C TYR A 91 -6.18 27.47 -0.88
N GLY A 92 -5.84 27.37 -2.17
CA GLY A 92 -4.84 28.23 -2.81
C GLY A 92 -3.44 28.10 -2.18
N LYS A 93 -3.15 26.97 -1.54
CA LYS A 93 -1.87 26.69 -0.89
C LYS A 93 -0.96 25.89 -1.80
N THR A 94 0.35 26.05 -1.60
CA THR A 94 1.37 25.22 -2.25
C THR A 94 1.94 24.25 -1.23
N VAL A 95 1.92 22.97 -1.56
CA VAL A 95 2.51 21.93 -0.72
C VAL A 95 4.03 21.93 -0.91
N SER A 96 4.76 21.69 0.16
CA SER A 96 6.22 21.54 0.13
C SER A 96 6.63 20.36 -0.77
N GLN A 97 7.83 20.43 -1.31
CA GLN A 97 8.37 19.30 -2.11
C GLN A 97 8.52 18.04 -1.23
N ASP A 98 8.89 18.23 0.04
CA ASP A 98 9.09 17.13 0.99
C ASP A 98 7.76 16.40 1.26
N THR A 99 6.65 17.13 1.47
CA THR A 99 5.33 16.52 1.65
C THR A 99 4.87 15.75 0.40
N LYS A 100 5.15 16.28 -0.80
CA LYS A 100 4.86 15.55 -2.06
C LYS A 100 5.66 14.27 -2.18
N MET A 101 6.95 14.31 -1.83
CA MET A 101 7.80 13.14 -1.82
C MET A 101 7.34 12.14 -0.76
N ALA A 102 6.98 12.59 0.44
CA ALA A 102 6.45 11.73 1.50
C ALA A 102 5.17 11.02 1.07
N ALA A 103 4.26 11.71 0.37
CA ALA A 103 3.05 11.12 -0.19
C ALA A 103 3.37 10.02 -1.22
N ALA A 104 4.33 10.27 -2.12
CA ALA A 104 4.74 9.29 -3.12
C ALA A 104 5.44 8.08 -2.50
N TYR A 105 6.36 8.28 -1.55
CA TYR A 105 7.04 7.21 -0.85
C TYR A 105 6.07 6.37 0.00
N GLY A 106 5.15 7.02 0.73
CA GLY A 106 4.14 6.34 1.51
C GLY A 106 3.25 5.45 0.64
N LEU A 107 2.79 5.94 -0.50
CA LEU A 107 2.01 5.16 -1.45
C LEU A 107 2.81 3.97 -2.02
N ASN A 108 4.08 4.16 -2.36
CA ASN A 108 4.93 3.10 -2.85
C ASN A 108 5.20 2.04 -1.78
N ALA A 109 5.39 2.44 -0.53
CA ALA A 109 5.56 1.52 0.60
C ALA A 109 4.31 0.64 0.77
N LEU A 110 3.11 1.22 0.69
CA LEU A 110 1.85 0.46 0.76
C LEU A 110 1.71 -0.53 -0.40
N ARG A 111 2.09 -0.14 -1.61
CA ARG A 111 2.09 -1.03 -2.78
C ARG A 111 3.04 -2.20 -2.59
N THR A 112 4.23 -1.95 -2.08
CA THR A 112 5.25 -2.99 -1.82
C THR A 112 4.78 -3.97 -0.75
N GLN A 113 4.13 -3.49 0.31
CA GLN A 113 3.57 -4.35 1.35
C GLN A 113 2.47 -5.29 0.83
N ARG A 114 1.73 -4.88 -0.19
CA ARG A 114 0.62 -5.65 -0.78
C ARG A 114 1.03 -6.44 -2.01
N ALA A 115 2.25 -6.26 -2.51
CA ALA A 115 2.75 -7.01 -3.65
C ALA A 115 2.89 -8.49 -3.27
N VAL A 116 1.98 -9.32 -3.74
CA VAL A 116 2.08 -10.78 -3.67
C VAL A 116 2.90 -11.24 -4.87
N VAL A 117 4.08 -11.78 -4.63
CA VAL A 117 4.86 -12.41 -5.69
C VAL A 117 4.16 -13.71 -6.07
N PRO A 118 3.64 -13.85 -7.30
CA PRO A 118 3.03 -15.09 -7.73
C PRO A 118 4.09 -16.19 -7.71
N GLN A 119 3.86 -17.23 -6.91
CA GLN A 119 4.69 -18.43 -6.98
C GLN A 119 4.34 -19.16 -8.28
N GLN A 120 5.31 -19.23 -9.17
CA GLN A 120 5.19 -20.08 -10.36
C GLN A 120 5.23 -21.53 -9.90
N GLN A 121 4.10 -22.19 -9.94
CA GLN A 121 4.06 -23.64 -9.86
C GLN A 121 4.30 -24.18 -11.28
N PHE A 122 5.45 -24.79 -11.48
CA PHE A 122 5.69 -25.53 -12.70
C PHE A 122 4.82 -26.79 -12.66
N PRO A 123 4.04 -27.10 -13.72
CA PRO A 123 3.35 -28.38 -13.79
C PRO A 123 4.34 -29.52 -13.69
N ASP A 124 4.02 -30.55 -12.92
CA ASP A 124 4.86 -31.75 -12.76
C ASP A 124 5.16 -32.48 -14.09
N SER A 125 4.40 -32.15 -15.13
CA SER A 125 4.58 -32.67 -16.48
C SER A 125 5.66 -31.95 -17.31
N LEU A 126 6.17 -30.82 -16.84
CA LEU A 126 7.28 -30.15 -17.54
C LEU A 126 8.59 -30.86 -17.22
N PRO A 127 9.35 -31.33 -18.25
CA PRO A 127 10.65 -31.93 -18.03
C PRO A 127 11.58 -30.89 -17.36
N ILE A 128 11.90 -31.11 -16.10
CA ILE A 128 12.81 -30.27 -15.34
C ILE A 128 14.22 -30.58 -15.86
N GLY A 129 14.73 -29.72 -16.74
CA GLY A 129 16.11 -29.78 -17.21
C GLY A 129 16.41 -30.99 -18.07
N THR A 130 16.25 -30.85 -19.38
CA THR A 130 16.83 -31.78 -20.38
C THR A 130 18.33 -31.52 -20.58
N GLY A 131 19.00 -30.89 -19.61
CA GLY A 131 20.46 -30.82 -19.63
C GLY A 131 21.01 -32.19 -19.36
N ASN A 132 21.62 -32.76 -20.38
CA ASN A 132 22.51 -33.91 -20.36
C ASN A 132 22.27 -34.89 -19.19
N GLN A 133 21.23 -35.72 -19.35
CA GLN A 133 21.00 -36.85 -18.46
C GLN A 133 22.09 -37.93 -18.69
N LEU A 134 23.26 -37.68 -18.17
CA LEU A 134 24.08 -38.79 -17.75
C LEU A 134 23.36 -39.40 -16.55
N PRO A 135 22.93 -40.67 -16.63
CA PRO A 135 21.98 -41.23 -15.66
C PRO A 135 22.46 -41.31 -14.22
N TYR A 136 23.67 -40.82 -13.91
CA TYR A 136 24.30 -41.00 -12.61
C TYR A 136 25.06 -39.78 -12.07
N VAL A 137 24.98 -38.60 -12.69
CA VAL A 137 25.72 -37.46 -12.21
C VAL A 137 24.81 -36.26 -12.08
N THR A 138 24.35 -36.00 -10.88
CA THR A 138 23.72 -34.72 -10.54
C THR A 138 24.81 -33.72 -10.20
N TYR A 139 25.10 -32.80 -11.12
CA TYR A 139 26.13 -31.75 -10.96
C TYR A 139 25.82 -30.72 -9.87
N PHE A 140 24.62 -30.74 -9.28
CA PHE A 140 24.20 -29.87 -8.22
C PHE A 140 23.74 -30.64 -6.98
N ASN A 141 24.46 -31.65 -6.61
CA ASN A 141 24.19 -32.33 -5.36
C ASN A 141 25.03 -31.67 -4.27
N ASN A 142 24.37 -31.06 -3.33
CA ASN A 142 24.86 -30.32 -2.16
C ASN A 142 25.77 -31.25 -1.27
N GLY A 143 26.92 -31.64 -1.80
CA GLY A 143 27.95 -32.37 -1.03
C GLY A 143 27.67 -33.85 -0.74
N VAL A 144 26.72 -34.49 -1.38
CA VAL A 144 26.52 -35.95 -1.27
C VAL A 144 27.29 -36.62 -2.39
N GLU A 145 28.37 -37.31 -2.04
CA GLU A 145 29.08 -38.18 -2.98
C GLU A 145 28.17 -39.36 -3.36
N VAL A 146 27.68 -39.34 -4.60
CA VAL A 146 26.99 -40.50 -5.17
C VAL A 146 28.05 -41.38 -5.79
N ALA A 147 28.30 -42.56 -5.20
CA ALA A 147 29.20 -43.57 -5.76
C ALA A 147 28.71 -43.96 -7.17
N ILE A 148 29.52 -43.68 -8.17
CA ILE A 148 29.27 -44.08 -9.55
C ILE A 148 29.61 -45.56 -9.65
N GLN A 149 28.62 -46.43 -9.68
CA GLN A 149 28.80 -47.83 -9.99
C GLN A 149 28.73 -47.97 -11.52
N LEU A 150 29.90 -47.99 -12.14
CA LEU A 150 30.05 -48.33 -13.55
C LEU A 150 29.93 -49.83 -13.67
N ASP A 151 28.76 -50.38 -13.95
CA ASP A 151 28.62 -51.73 -14.47
C ASP A 151 29.08 -51.74 -15.92
N ILE A 152 30.35 -52.00 -16.11
CA ILE A 152 30.88 -52.34 -17.42
C ILE A 152 30.51 -53.81 -17.63
N VAL A 153 29.44 -54.03 -18.38
CA VAL A 153 29.08 -55.35 -18.90
C VAL A 153 30.05 -55.68 -20.04
N PRO A 154 30.71 -56.84 -20.04
CA PRO A 154 31.68 -57.25 -21.04
C PRO A 154 31.05 -57.47 -22.42
#